data_fedfd6af16139e5d277e7591b442b311
#
_entry.id   fedfd6af16139e5d277e7591b442b311
#
_cell.length_a   1.000
_cell.length_b   1.000
_cell.length_c   1.000
_cell.angle_alpha   90.00
_cell.angle_beta   90.00
_cell.angle_gamma   90.00
#
_symmetry.space_group_name_H-M   'P 1'
#
loop_
_entity.id
_entity.type
_entity.pdbx_description
1 polymer ?
#
loop_
_entity_poly.entity_id
_entity_poly.type
_entity_poly.pdbx_seq_one_letter_code
_entity_poly.pdbx_strand_id
1 'polypeptide(L)'
;MRPVVEELTNLHGQTLVDALEKRFDTATDDVDIGSRTFSIIRPRNSDDLIREEDFVKDERLPYWADIWPSSTILATHLVSLAENNRRRTARRGLELGCGVGLVTIAALVAGYEMTSTDYYTDALAFTRANAWRNTGKEPQARMIDWRSFPVDAAEFDLILASDVLYEKEYARLLPGIFKRALAPGGMAILADPGRIGVPEFQEECTESGLVIRSKTTFPFVMGEVKQKIDLYEVADRAS
;
A
#
# COMPACT_ATOMS: atom_id res chain seq x y z
N MET A 1 8.93 -27.10 -9.69
CA MET A 1 8.33 -27.18 -8.35
C MET A 1 8.64 -25.84 -7.68
N ARG A 2 7.66 -24.92 -7.53
CA ARG A 2 7.92 -23.63 -6.83
C ARG A 2 8.12 -23.92 -5.35
N PRO A 3 9.11 -23.33 -4.66
CA PRO A 3 9.26 -23.49 -3.22
C PRO A 3 8.00 -23.02 -2.50
N VAL A 4 7.68 -23.67 -1.38
CA VAL A 4 6.46 -23.42 -0.59
C VAL A 4 6.49 -22.00 -0.04
N VAL A 5 5.31 -21.37 0.08
CA VAL A 5 5.13 -19.98 0.58
C VAL A 5 5.83 -19.73 1.93
N GLU A 6 5.94 -20.74 2.79
CA GLU A 6 6.67 -20.68 4.07
C GLU A 6 8.17 -20.32 3.93
N GLU A 7 8.81 -20.60 2.80
CA GLU A 7 10.23 -20.32 2.63
C GLU A 7 10.54 -18.82 2.50
N LEU A 8 9.72 -18.03 1.80
CA LEU A 8 9.95 -16.57 1.63
C LEU A 8 9.72 -15.78 2.90
N THR A 9 8.82 -16.22 3.77
CA THR A 9 8.47 -15.52 5.02
C THR A 9 9.66 -15.45 5.99
N ASN A 10 10.51 -16.47 5.97
CA ASN A 10 11.67 -16.58 6.87
C ASN A 10 12.96 -15.97 6.29
N LEU A 11 12.95 -15.55 5.03
CA LEU A 11 14.10 -14.92 4.40
C LEU A 11 14.06 -13.40 4.62
N HIS A 12 15.25 -12.79 4.70
CA HIS A 12 15.43 -11.36 4.95
C HIS A 12 16.52 -10.77 4.06
N GLY A 13 16.45 -9.47 3.83
CA GLY A 13 17.50 -8.73 3.15
C GLY A 13 17.82 -9.28 1.75
N GLN A 14 19.09 -9.38 1.43
CA GLN A 14 19.54 -9.86 0.11
C GLN A 14 19.10 -11.29 -0.17
N THR A 15 19.04 -12.17 0.82
CA THR A 15 18.59 -13.56 0.60
C THR A 15 17.13 -13.64 0.17
N LEU A 16 16.27 -12.73 0.63
CA LEU A 16 14.90 -12.63 0.16
C LEU A 16 14.85 -12.12 -1.29
N VAL A 17 15.65 -11.12 -1.64
CA VAL A 17 15.76 -10.61 -3.03
C VAL A 17 16.17 -11.73 -3.97
N ASP A 18 17.26 -12.45 -3.67
CA ASP A 18 17.79 -13.53 -4.51
C ASP A 18 16.76 -14.66 -4.68
N ALA A 19 16.00 -14.96 -3.63
CA ALA A 19 14.94 -15.97 -3.68
C ALA A 19 13.76 -15.56 -4.57
N LEU A 20 13.39 -14.27 -4.55
CA LEU A 20 12.34 -13.72 -5.42
C LEU A 20 12.77 -13.76 -6.89
N GLU A 21 13.99 -13.29 -7.21
CA GLU A 21 14.54 -13.31 -8.57
C GLU A 21 14.69 -14.74 -9.11
N LYS A 22 14.95 -15.72 -8.24
CA LYS A 22 14.99 -17.14 -8.63
C LYS A 22 13.59 -17.74 -8.85
N ARG A 23 12.59 -17.27 -8.10
CA ARG A 23 11.23 -17.81 -8.11
C ARG A 23 10.35 -17.22 -9.21
N PHE A 24 10.53 -15.93 -9.50
CA PHE A 24 9.73 -15.17 -10.46
C PHE A 24 10.59 -14.70 -11.63
N ASP A 25 10.00 -14.56 -12.81
CA ASP A 25 10.57 -13.71 -13.84
C ASP A 25 10.34 -12.26 -13.40
N THR A 26 11.42 -11.59 -13.00
CA THR A 26 11.36 -10.25 -12.43
C THR A 26 11.83 -9.18 -13.40
N ALA A 27 11.30 -7.98 -13.22
CA ALA A 27 11.82 -6.74 -13.77
C ALA A 27 12.19 -5.80 -12.62
N THR A 28 13.10 -4.88 -12.89
CA THR A 28 13.43 -3.78 -11.97
C THR A 28 13.10 -2.48 -12.66
N ASP A 29 12.27 -1.66 -12.03
CA ASP A 29 11.90 -0.33 -12.50
C ASP A 29 12.45 0.73 -11.55
N ASP A 30 13.12 1.74 -12.10
CA ASP A 30 13.50 2.92 -11.34
C ASP A 30 12.36 3.93 -11.40
N VAL A 31 11.79 4.26 -10.24
CA VAL A 31 10.62 5.13 -10.09
C VAL A 31 11.02 6.42 -9.41
N ASP A 32 10.85 7.54 -10.11
CA ASP A 32 11.14 8.87 -9.57
C ASP A 32 10.00 9.32 -8.64
N ILE A 33 10.34 9.57 -7.38
CA ILE A 33 9.42 9.96 -6.31
C ILE A 33 9.93 11.25 -5.65
N GLY A 34 9.43 12.39 -6.11
CA GLY A 34 9.92 13.70 -5.66
C GLY A 34 11.40 13.87 -5.94
N SER A 35 12.21 14.07 -4.91
CA SER A 35 13.67 14.23 -5.01
C SER A 35 14.44 12.91 -5.01
N ARG A 36 13.76 11.75 -5.00
CA ARG A 36 14.36 10.41 -4.86
C ARG A 36 13.97 9.53 -6.03
N THR A 37 14.83 8.56 -6.33
CA THR A 37 14.54 7.45 -7.22
C THR A 37 14.55 6.17 -6.41
N PHE A 38 13.47 5.36 -6.50
CA PHE A 38 13.39 4.05 -5.87
C PHE A 38 13.48 2.95 -6.93
N SER A 39 14.32 1.96 -6.65
CA SER A 39 14.52 0.80 -7.51
C SER A 39 13.60 -0.34 -7.06
N ILE A 40 12.56 -0.63 -7.83
CA ILE A 40 11.48 -1.55 -7.50
C ILE A 40 11.61 -2.84 -8.31
N ILE A 41 11.82 -3.97 -7.61
CA ILE A 41 11.70 -5.29 -8.22
C ILE A 41 10.22 -5.67 -8.21
N ARG A 42 9.74 -6.18 -9.33
CA ARG A 42 8.40 -6.72 -9.45
C ARG A 42 8.35 -7.90 -10.44
N PRO A 43 7.30 -8.70 -10.45
CA PRO A 43 7.06 -9.64 -11.55
C PRO A 43 7.02 -8.86 -12.87
N ARG A 44 7.66 -9.41 -13.91
CA ARG A 44 7.74 -8.77 -15.22
C ARG A 44 6.38 -8.61 -15.86
N ASN A 45 5.54 -9.62 -15.72
CA ASN A 45 4.20 -9.66 -16.26
C ASN A 45 3.23 -10.18 -15.18
N SER A 46 2.25 -9.36 -14.80
CA SER A 46 1.22 -9.74 -13.82
C SER A 46 0.33 -10.88 -14.34
N ASP A 47 0.09 -10.99 -15.65
CA ASP A 47 -0.74 -12.05 -16.22
C ASP A 47 -0.18 -13.44 -15.97
N ASP A 48 1.15 -13.60 -15.89
CA ASP A 48 1.81 -14.89 -15.60
C ASP A 48 1.58 -15.39 -14.16
N LEU A 49 1.00 -14.56 -13.31
CA LEU A 49 0.66 -14.87 -11.93
C LEU A 49 -0.78 -15.35 -11.76
N ILE A 50 -1.62 -15.21 -12.79
CA ILE A 50 -3.03 -15.62 -12.74
C ILE A 50 -3.07 -17.15 -12.56
N ARG A 51 -3.74 -17.58 -11.50
CA ARG A 51 -4.03 -18.98 -11.23
C ARG A 51 -5.53 -19.20 -11.36
N GLU A 52 -5.91 -20.21 -12.14
CA GLU A 52 -7.32 -20.58 -12.28
C GLU A 52 -8.00 -20.84 -10.93
N GLU A 53 -7.27 -21.43 -9.97
CA GLU A 53 -7.76 -21.72 -8.62
C GLU A 53 -8.09 -20.45 -7.82
N ASP A 54 -7.28 -19.40 -7.95
CA ASP A 54 -7.48 -18.11 -7.26
C ASP A 54 -8.60 -17.33 -7.95
N PHE A 55 -8.67 -17.39 -9.29
CA PHE A 55 -9.73 -16.74 -10.07
C PHE A 55 -11.11 -17.36 -9.81
N VAL A 56 -11.20 -18.70 -9.75
CA VAL A 56 -12.46 -19.39 -9.44
C VAL A 56 -12.97 -19.11 -8.03
N LYS A 57 -12.04 -18.87 -7.08
CA LYS A 57 -12.38 -18.67 -5.68
C LYS A 57 -12.90 -17.26 -5.38
N ASP A 58 -12.24 -16.22 -5.91
CA ASP A 58 -12.49 -14.83 -5.53
C ASP A 58 -12.51 -13.87 -6.74
N GLU A 59 -12.44 -14.36 -7.99
CA GLU A 59 -12.32 -13.56 -9.24
C GLU A 59 -11.16 -12.54 -9.22
N ARG A 60 -10.14 -12.77 -8.38
CA ARG A 60 -9.07 -11.81 -8.14
C ARG A 60 -7.94 -11.94 -9.14
N LEU A 61 -7.53 -10.81 -9.66
CA LEU A 61 -6.35 -10.65 -10.50
C LEU A 61 -5.17 -10.16 -9.66
N PRO A 62 -3.93 -10.51 -10.04
CA PRO A 62 -2.73 -10.14 -9.29
C PRO A 62 -2.32 -8.66 -9.50
N TYR A 63 -3.25 -7.74 -9.27
CA TYR A 63 -3.04 -6.29 -9.40
C TYR A 63 -1.91 -5.77 -8.49
N TRP A 64 -1.55 -6.52 -7.45
CA TRP A 64 -0.47 -6.21 -6.55
C TRP A 64 0.91 -6.14 -7.23
N ALA A 65 1.08 -6.82 -8.38
CA ALA A 65 2.35 -6.93 -9.09
C ALA A 65 2.75 -5.68 -9.88
N ASP A 66 1.81 -4.74 -10.07
CA ASP A 66 2.02 -3.54 -10.85
C ASP A 66 2.20 -2.29 -9.98
N ILE A 67 2.90 -1.29 -10.54
CA ILE A 67 3.05 0.03 -9.92
C ILE A 67 1.94 0.94 -10.46
N TRP A 68 0.99 1.29 -9.59
CA TRP A 68 -0.15 2.09 -9.95
C TRP A 68 0.12 3.60 -9.80
N PRO A 69 -0.46 4.46 -10.65
CA PRO A 69 -0.33 5.92 -10.57
C PRO A 69 -0.65 6.49 -9.19
N SER A 70 -1.67 5.94 -8.51
CA SER A 70 -2.05 6.37 -7.16
C SER A 70 -0.94 6.14 -6.14
N SER A 71 -0.22 5.02 -6.24
CA SER A 71 0.91 4.74 -5.34
C SER A 71 2.08 5.71 -5.56
N THR A 72 2.33 6.12 -6.80
CA THR A 72 3.36 7.11 -7.14
C THR A 72 3.03 8.49 -6.57
N ILE A 73 1.78 8.94 -6.69
CA ILE A 73 1.33 10.21 -6.12
C ILE A 73 1.39 10.20 -4.59
N LEU A 74 0.90 9.12 -3.95
CA LEU A 74 0.94 9.00 -2.50
C LEU A 74 2.37 8.93 -1.97
N ALA A 75 3.26 8.17 -2.62
CA ALA A 75 4.67 8.11 -2.27
C ALA A 75 5.36 9.47 -2.39
N THR A 76 5.08 10.22 -3.47
CA THR A 76 5.61 11.58 -3.67
C THR A 76 5.14 12.53 -2.57
N HIS A 77 3.87 12.44 -2.18
CA HIS A 77 3.33 13.24 -1.07
C HIS A 77 4.06 12.94 0.24
N LEU A 78 4.28 11.66 0.57
CA LEU A 78 5.00 11.25 1.79
C LEU A 78 6.45 11.73 1.82
N VAL A 79 7.18 11.62 0.70
CA VAL A 79 8.56 12.12 0.59
C VAL A 79 8.59 13.64 0.80
N SER A 80 7.68 14.38 0.19
CA SER A 80 7.55 15.84 0.37
C SER A 80 7.26 16.23 1.82
N LEU A 81 6.38 15.50 2.50
CA LEU A 81 6.12 15.72 3.94
C LEU A 81 7.36 15.48 4.79
N ALA A 82 8.15 14.47 4.46
CA ALA A 82 9.41 14.17 5.17
C ALA A 82 10.44 15.28 5.05
N GLU A 83 10.54 15.90 3.88
CA GLU A 83 11.46 17.01 3.61
C GLU A 83 11.08 18.29 4.39
N ASN A 84 9.78 18.52 4.54
CA ASN A 84 9.24 19.70 5.20
C ASN A 84 9.15 19.56 6.72
N ASN A 85 9.13 18.34 7.27
CA ASN A 85 8.89 18.10 8.70
C ASN A 85 10.04 17.30 9.33
N ARG A 86 11.02 18.03 9.92
CA ARG A 86 12.21 17.43 10.58
C ARG A 86 11.94 16.85 11.98
N ARG A 87 10.74 16.86 12.51
CA ARG A 87 10.44 16.30 13.83
C ARG A 87 10.18 14.81 13.73
N ARG A 88 11.20 14.03 14.08
CA ARG A 88 11.15 12.56 14.12
C ARG A 88 10.81 12.07 15.52
N THR A 89 9.53 11.91 15.83
CA THR A 89 9.09 10.90 16.81
C THR A 89 8.77 9.65 16.04
N ALA A 90 9.21 8.48 16.54
CA ALA A 90 8.80 7.21 15.94
C ALA A 90 7.27 7.16 15.87
N ARG A 91 6.73 7.10 14.65
CA ARG A 91 5.30 7.04 14.39
C ARG A 91 4.99 5.70 13.73
N ARG A 92 3.88 5.13 14.09
CA ARG A 92 3.44 3.84 13.53
C ARG A 92 2.58 4.07 12.30
N GLY A 93 2.95 3.42 11.20
CA GLY A 93 2.21 3.45 9.95
C GLY A 93 1.65 2.08 9.59
N LEU A 94 0.45 2.07 9.03
CA LEU A 94 -0.19 0.90 8.45
C LEU A 94 -0.42 1.16 6.96
N GLU A 95 -0.05 0.23 6.10
CA GLU A 95 -0.46 0.26 4.70
C GLU A 95 -1.41 -0.90 4.41
N LEU A 96 -2.54 -0.59 3.75
CA LEU A 96 -3.56 -1.52 3.31
C LEU A 96 -3.45 -1.72 1.80
N GLY A 97 -3.14 -2.96 1.35
CA GLY A 97 -2.91 -3.26 -0.05
C GLY A 97 -1.56 -2.74 -0.54
N CYS A 98 -0.46 -3.22 0.07
CA CYS A 98 0.87 -2.65 -0.16
C CYS A 98 1.47 -3.03 -1.53
N GLY A 99 0.96 -4.07 -2.21
CA GLY A 99 1.46 -4.52 -3.50
C GLY A 99 2.97 -4.76 -3.50
N VAL A 100 3.72 -4.09 -4.38
CA VAL A 100 5.18 -4.18 -4.45
C VAL A 100 5.91 -3.21 -3.50
N GLY A 101 5.17 -2.42 -2.69
CA GLY A 101 5.72 -1.69 -1.55
C GLY A 101 6.21 -0.27 -1.80
N LEU A 102 5.84 0.37 -2.91
CA LEU A 102 6.31 1.73 -3.22
C LEU A 102 5.93 2.75 -2.13
N VAL A 103 4.69 2.71 -1.64
CA VAL A 103 4.21 3.61 -0.58
C VAL A 103 4.84 3.26 0.77
N THR A 104 5.00 1.97 1.09
CA THR A 104 5.76 1.52 2.27
C THR A 104 7.18 2.11 2.29
N ILE A 105 7.92 2.07 1.16
CA ILE A 105 9.27 2.62 1.06
C ILE A 105 9.26 4.12 1.37
N ALA A 106 8.33 4.87 0.76
CA ALA A 106 8.21 6.30 0.99
C ALA A 106 7.89 6.63 2.45
N ALA A 107 7.02 5.84 3.10
CA ALA A 107 6.70 6.01 4.51
C ALA A 107 7.89 5.68 5.43
N LEU A 108 8.68 4.64 5.14
CA LEU A 108 9.93 4.33 5.85
C LEU A 108 10.95 5.46 5.73
N VAL A 109 11.07 6.06 4.53
CA VAL A 109 11.92 7.24 4.28
C VAL A 109 11.41 8.44 5.06
N ALA A 110 10.08 8.60 5.19
CA ALA A 110 9.45 9.62 6.01
C ALA A 110 9.61 9.39 7.52
N GLY A 111 10.18 8.26 7.93
CA GLY A 111 10.52 7.95 9.32
C GLY A 111 9.45 7.20 10.09
N TYR A 112 8.46 6.62 9.41
CA TYR A 112 7.47 5.76 10.04
C TYR A 112 8.01 4.35 10.26
N GLU A 113 7.55 3.70 11.34
CA GLU A 113 7.66 2.26 11.56
C GLU A 113 6.46 1.59 10.89
N MET A 114 6.70 0.88 9.79
CA MET A 114 5.62 0.41 8.93
C MET A 114 5.18 -1.01 9.25
N THR A 115 3.85 -1.20 9.28
CA THR A 115 3.18 -2.47 9.09
C THR A 115 2.53 -2.46 7.72
N SER A 116 2.99 -3.31 6.80
CA SER A 116 2.47 -3.40 5.44
C SER A 116 1.59 -4.64 5.34
N THR A 117 0.40 -4.47 4.77
CA THR A 117 -0.58 -5.55 4.66
C THR A 117 -1.06 -5.72 3.23
N ASP A 118 -1.28 -6.97 2.86
CA ASP A 118 -1.85 -7.36 1.59
C ASP A 118 -2.60 -8.69 1.76
N TYR A 119 -3.44 -9.03 0.80
CA TYR A 119 -4.07 -10.34 0.73
C TYR A 119 -3.11 -11.41 0.20
N TYR A 120 -2.15 -11.02 -0.64
CA TYR A 120 -1.20 -11.91 -1.26
C TYR A 120 0.13 -11.94 -0.51
N THR A 121 0.55 -13.15 -0.10
CA THR A 121 1.84 -13.34 0.58
C THR A 121 3.04 -13.03 -0.33
N ASP A 122 2.88 -13.22 -1.64
CA ASP A 122 3.91 -12.85 -2.62
C ASP A 122 4.08 -11.32 -2.67
N ALA A 123 3.00 -10.52 -2.61
CA ALA A 123 3.06 -9.05 -2.49
C ALA A 123 3.87 -8.63 -1.26
N LEU A 124 3.60 -9.25 -0.10
CA LEU A 124 4.34 -8.98 1.14
C LEU A 124 5.82 -9.29 1.03
N ALA A 125 6.20 -10.35 0.32
CA ALA A 125 7.60 -10.71 0.09
C ALA A 125 8.29 -9.66 -0.80
N PHE A 126 7.64 -9.22 -1.89
CA PHE A 126 8.15 -8.13 -2.73
C PHE A 126 8.25 -6.81 -1.97
N THR A 127 7.23 -6.44 -1.18
CA THR A 127 7.26 -5.23 -0.33
C THR A 127 8.45 -5.23 0.62
N ARG A 128 8.73 -6.35 1.32
CA ARG A 128 9.88 -6.47 2.24
C ARG A 128 11.20 -6.34 1.49
N ALA A 129 11.35 -7.04 0.38
CA ALA A 129 12.56 -6.99 -0.44
C ALA A 129 12.83 -5.58 -0.98
N ASN A 130 11.81 -4.93 -1.54
CA ASN A 130 11.93 -3.59 -2.08
C ASN A 130 12.20 -2.54 -0.98
N ALA A 131 11.55 -2.66 0.18
CA ALA A 131 11.81 -1.79 1.32
C ALA A 131 13.26 -1.91 1.79
N TRP A 132 13.76 -3.14 1.95
CA TRP A 132 15.16 -3.38 2.33
C TRP A 132 16.14 -2.82 1.29
N ARG A 133 15.91 -3.07 0.00
CA ARG A 133 16.78 -2.57 -1.08
C ARG A 133 16.95 -1.06 -1.08
N ASN A 134 15.86 -0.33 -0.82
CA ASN A 134 15.84 1.13 -0.90
C ASN A 134 16.15 1.83 0.41
N THR A 135 15.97 1.17 1.56
CA THR A 135 16.08 1.82 2.87
C THR A 135 16.99 1.10 3.87
N GLY A 136 17.39 -0.13 3.57
CA GLY A 136 18.09 -1.03 4.50
C GLY A 136 17.20 -1.55 5.64
N LYS A 137 15.87 -1.34 5.57
CA LYS A 137 14.90 -1.75 6.58
C LYS A 137 13.78 -2.56 5.95
N GLU A 138 13.25 -3.52 6.70
CA GLU A 138 12.03 -4.24 6.33
C GLU A 138 10.86 -3.75 7.20
N PRO A 139 9.64 -3.60 6.64
CA PRO A 139 8.44 -3.37 7.43
C PRO A 139 8.02 -4.67 8.14
N GLN A 140 7.17 -4.57 9.15
CA GLN A 140 6.34 -5.70 9.53
C GLN A 140 5.40 -6.01 8.38
N ALA A 141 5.31 -7.27 7.96
CA ALA A 141 4.46 -7.70 6.86
C ALA A 141 3.41 -8.70 7.35
N ARG A 142 2.13 -8.44 7.08
CA ARG A 142 1.03 -9.29 7.52
C ARG A 142 0.04 -9.53 6.40
N MET A 143 -0.27 -10.80 6.13
CA MET A 143 -1.39 -11.14 5.26
C MET A 143 -2.69 -10.87 6.03
N ILE A 144 -3.52 -9.98 5.49
CA ILE A 144 -4.80 -9.60 6.10
C ILE A 144 -5.88 -9.58 5.02
N ASP A 145 -6.94 -10.35 5.26
CA ASP A 145 -8.20 -10.20 4.55
C ASP A 145 -9.03 -9.12 5.25
N TRP A 146 -9.42 -8.08 4.55
CA TRP A 146 -10.18 -6.96 5.11
C TRP A 146 -11.55 -7.36 5.64
N ARG A 147 -12.14 -8.44 5.11
CA ARG A 147 -13.39 -9.04 5.61
C ARG A 147 -13.24 -9.58 7.04
N SER A 148 -12.02 -9.91 7.43
CA SER A 148 -11.67 -10.42 8.76
C SER A 148 -10.55 -9.60 9.42
N PHE A 149 -10.56 -8.28 9.25
CA PHE A 149 -9.55 -7.40 9.84
C PHE A 149 -9.53 -7.55 11.36
N PRO A 150 -8.35 -7.74 12.00
CA PRO A 150 -8.24 -7.97 13.43
C PRO A 150 -8.88 -6.85 14.26
N VAL A 151 -9.67 -7.21 15.29
CA VAL A 151 -10.39 -6.26 16.15
C VAL A 151 -9.45 -5.53 17.10
N ASP A 152 -8.34 -6.17 17.45
CA ASP A 152 -7.27 -5.70 18.35
C ASP A 152 -6.11 -5.05 17.55
N ALA A 153 -6.42 -4.50 16.39
CA ALA A 153 -5.43 -3.82 15.60
C ALA A 153 -4.75 -2.73 16.43
N ALA A 154 -3.45 -2.74 16.41
CA ALA A 154 -2.67 -1.73 17.10
C ALA A 154 -2.98 -0.34 16.53
N GLU A 155 -3.01 0.66 17.40
CA GLU A 155 -3.24 2.05 17.01
C GLU A 155 -2.11 2.59 16.14
N PHE A 156 -2.46 3.20 14.99
CA PHE A 156 -1.53 3.77 14.02
C PHE A 156 -1.71 5.27 13.89
N ASP A 157 -0.61 6.01 13.86
CA ASP A 157 -0.62 7.45 13.63
C ASP A 157 -0.96 7.79 12.17
N LEU A 158 -0.66 6.85 11.25
CA LEU A 158 -0.89 7.00 9.83
C LEU A 158 -1.39 5.68 9.23
N ILE A 159 -2.50 5.75 8.48
CA ILE A 159 -2.94 4.65 7.63
C ILE A 159 -2.85 5.09 6.18
N LEU A 160 -2.31 4.23 5.33
CA LEU A 160 -2.09 4.48 3.91
C LEU A 160 -2.83 3.45 3.07
N ALA A 161 -3.41 3.90 1.96
CA ALA A 161 -4.01 3.03 0.96
C ALA A 161 -3.92 3.68 -0.42
N SER A 162 -3.62 2.92 -1.46
CA SER A 162 -3.54 3.45 -2.83
C SER A 162 -4.14 2.49 -3.83
N ASP A 163 -5.05 3.02 -4.67
CA ASP A 163 -5.73 2.30 -5.75
C ASP A 163 -6.54 1.07 -5.28
N VAL A 164 -7.20 1.17 -4.13
CA VAL A 164 -7.88 0.05 -3.46
C VAL A 164 -9.42 0.09 -3.56
N LEU A 165 -10.00 1.11 -4.22
CA LEU A 165 -11.45 1.29 -4.33
C LEU A 165 -12.02 0.71 -5.63
N TYR A 166 -11.35 -0.27 -6.25
CA TYR A 166 -11.79 -0.87 -7.51
C TYR A 166 -12.97 -1.83 -7.35
N GLU A 167 -13.28 -2.28 -6.12
CA GLU A 167 -14.47 -3.05 -5.77
C GLU A 167 -15.28 -2.33 -4.70
N LYS A 168 -16.59 -2.23 -4.88
CA LYS A 168 -17.50 -1.54 -3.95
C LYS A 168 -17.57 -2.19 -2.57
N GLU A 169 -17.44 -3.51 -2.50
CA GLU A 169 -17.43 -4.25 -1.23
C GLU A 169 -16.27 -3.81 -0.36
N TYR A 170 -15.06 -3.77 -0.91
CA TYR A 170 -13.86 -3.35 -0.18
C TYR A 170 -13.89 -1.86 0.17
N ALA A 171 -14.45 -1.03 -0.71
CA ALA A 171 -14.64 0.39 -0.43
C ALA A 171 -15.47 0.64 0.83
N ARG A 172 -16.46 -0.22 1.11
CA ARG A 172 -17.29 -0.15 2.33
C ARG A 172 -16.57 -0.64 3.58
N LEU A 173 -15.62 -1.57 3.44
CA LEU A 173 -14.87 -2.11 4.60
C LEU A 173 -13.82 -1.14 5.15
N LEU A 174 -13.19 -0.35 4.27
CA LEU A 174 -12.04 0.49 4.62
C LEU A 174 -12.32 1.51 5.72
N PRO A 175 -13.43 2.27 5.71
CA PRO A 175 -13.71 3.24 6.78
C PRO A 175 -13.82 2.58 8.15
N GLY A 176 -14.45 1.42 8.24
CA GLY A 176 -14.52 0.64 9.48
C GLY A 176 -13.14 0.18 9.96
N ILE A 177 -12.22 -0.15 9.04
CA ILE A 177 -10.82 -0.47 9.37
C ILE A 177 -10.11 0.78 9.88
N PHE A 178 -10.24 1.93 9.18
CA PHE A 178 -9.65 3.20 9.62
C PHE A 178 -10.11 3.56 11.03
N LYS A 179 -11.41 3.49 11.29
CA LYS A 179 -11.99 3.81 12.60
C LYS A 179 -11.41 2.98 13.74
N ARG A 180 -11.14 1.70 13.50
CA ARG A 180 -10.61 0.78 14.52
C ARG A 180 -9.10 0.87 14.70
N ALA A 181 -8.37 1.22 13.63
CA ALA A 181 -6.91 1.15 13.61
C ALA A 181 -6.22 2.50 13.79
N LEU A 182 -6.92 3.64 13.62
CA LEU A 182 -6.34 4.96 13.86
C LEU A 182 -6.14 5.21 15.35
N ALA A 183 -4.96 5.67 15.71
CA ALA A 183 -4.68 6.26 17.01
C ALA A 183 -5.44 7.58 17.20
N PRO A 184 -5.71 8.01 18.44
CA PRO A 184 -6.23 9.36 18.69
C PRO A 184 -5.37 10.45 18.04
N GLY A 185 -5.96 11.27 17.18
CA GLY A 185 -5.24 12.27 16.38
C GLY A 185 -4.48 11.73 15.17
N GLY A 186 -4.61 10.45 14.88
CA GLY A 186 -4.07 9.82 13.67
C GLY A 186 -4.84 10.21 12.41
N MET A 187 -4.28 9.92 11.26
CA MET A 187 -4.85 10.25 9.96
C MET A 187 -4.70 9.08 8.97
N ALA A 188 -5.72 8.84 8.17
CA ALA A 188 -5.60 7.97 7.01
C ALA A 188 -5.47 8.82 5.74
N ILE A 189 -4.57 8.40 4.83
CA ILE A 189 -4.41 9.03 3.51
C ILE A 189 -4.66 7.95 2.45
N LEU A 190 -5.66 8.21 1.61
CA LEU A 190 -6.03 7.33 0.52
C LEU A 190 -5.85 8.05 -0.81
N ALA A 191 -5.16 7.42 -1.77
CA ALA A 191 -4.98 7.91 -3.12
C ALA A 191 -5.78 7.05 -4.11
N ASP A 192 -6.60 7.68 -4.96
CA ASP A 192 -7.49 6.97 -5.89
C ASP A 192 -7.72 7.75 -7.18
N PRO A 193 -7.77 7.09 -8.37
CA PRO A 193 -8.01 7.75 -9.65
C PRO A 193 -9.50 8.01 -9.95
N GLY A 194 -10.40 7.81 -9.00
CA GLY A 194 -11.85 7.89 -9.17
C GLY A 194 -12.47 6.53 -9.52
N ARG A 195 -12.03 5.47 -8.84
CA ARG A 195 -12.59 4.13 -8.98
C ARG A 195 -14.07 4.06 -8.60
N ILE A 196 -14.73 3.00 -9.04
CA ILE A 196 -16.16 2.79 -8.86
C ILE A 196 -16.61 2.76 -7.38
N GLY A 197 -15.73 2.44 -6.47
CA GLY A 197 -16.00 2.37 -5.03
C GLY A 197 -15.88 3.72 -4.27
N VAL A 198 -15.47 4.81 -4.94
CA VAL A 198 -15.32 6.11 -4.27
C VAL A 198 -16.60 6.60 -3.60
N PRO A 199 -17.79 6.56 -4.23
CA PRO A 199 -19.02 6.99 -3.58
C PRO A 199 -19.32 6.19 -2.30
N GLU A 200 -19.20 4.87 -2.36
CA GLU A 200 -19.43 3.98 -1.21
C GLU A 200 -18.44 4.26 -0.08
N PHE A 201 -17.17 4.49 -0.40
CA PHE A 201 -16.15 4.87 0.58
C PHE A 201 -16.51 6.19 1.29
N GLN A 202 -16.96 7.21 0.56
CA GLN A 202 -17.32 8.51 1.14
C GLN A 202 -18.55 8.44 2.03
N GLU A 203 -19.57 7.67 1.62
CA GLU A 203 -20.78 7.42 2.41
C GLU A 203 -20.41 6.72 3.72
N GLU A 204 -19.69 5.61 3.64
CA GLU A 204 -19.29 4.81 4.80
C GLU A 204 -18.35 5.56 5.74
N CYS A 205 -17.48 6.45 5.25
CA CYS A 205 -16.70 7.34 6.12
C CYS A 205 -17.63 8.16 7.04
N THR A 206 -18.71 8.71 6.49
CA THR A 206 -19.67 9.50 7.26
C THR A 206 -20.41 8.65 8.28
N GLU A 207 -20.85 7.47 7.90
CA GLU A 207 -21.57 6.53 8.77
C GLU A 207 -20.68 5.98 9.89
N SER A 208 -19.41 5.72 9.61
CA SER A 208 -18.42 5.28 10.61
C SER A 208 -17.94 6.38 11.56
N GLY A 209 -18.43 7.63 11.42
CA GLY A 209 -18.01 8.75 12.25
C GLY A 209 -16.62 9.29 11.90
N LEU A 210 -16.16 9.03 10.69
CA LEU A 210 -14.97 9.64 10.11
C LEU A 210 -15.34 10.94 9.36
N VAL A 211 -14.33 11.76 9.10
CA VAL A 211 -14.46 12.96 8.28
C VAL A 211 -13.34 13.00 7.25
N ILE A 212 -13.70 13.29 6.01
CA ILE A 212 -12.74 13.63 4.96
C ILE A 212 -12.37 15.09 5.16
N ARG A 213 -11.18 15.35 5.72
CA ARG A 213 -10.68 16.69 6.04
C ARG A 213 -10.23 17.46 4.82
N SER A 214 -9.67 16.75 3.86
CA SER A 214 -9.24 17.34 2.58
C SER A 214 -9.38 16.34 1.44
N LYS A 215 -9.56 16.89 0.24
CA LYS A 215 -9.43 16.19 -1.02
C LYS A 215 -8.59 17.06 -1.95
N THR A 216 -7.39 16.58 -2.31
CA THR A 216 -6.50 17.27 -3.23
C THR A 216 -6.30 16.44 -4.49
N THR A 217 -6.46 17.05 -5.66
CA THR A 217 -6.33 16.37 -6.95
C THR A 217 -4.97 16.67 -7.57
N PHE A 218 -4.24 15.63 -7.93
CA PHE A 218 -2.95 15.70 -8.59
C PHE A 218 -3.04 15.17 -10.03
N PRO A 219 -2.47 15.89 -11.02
CA PRO A 219 -2.31 15.33 -12.34
C PRO A 219 -1.20 14.26 -12.31
N PHE A 220 -1.45 13.15 -13.00
CA PHE A 220 -0.44 12.12 -13.26
C PHE A 220 -0.27 11.96 -14.76
N VAL A 221 0.98 12.02 -15.23
CA VAL A 221 1.33 11.84 -16.65
C VAL A 221 2.56 10.94 -16.73
N MET A 222 2.42 9.80 -17.40
CA MET A 222 3.52 8.87 -17.67
C MET A 222 3.33 8.29 -19.08
N GLY A 223 4.16 8.72 -20.03
CA GLY A 223 3.97 8.37 -21.44
C GLY A 223 2.61 8.87 -21.97
N GLU A 224 1.80 7.93 -22.44
CA GLU A 224 0.43 8.23 -22.92
C GLU A 224 -0.61 8.22 -21.80
N VAL A 225 -0.26 7.69 -20.62
CA VAL A 225 -1.18 7.62 -19.47
C VAL A 225 -1.35 9.01 -18.87
N LYS A 226 -2.58 9.51 -18.88
CA LYS A 226 -2.98 10.77 -18.26
C LYS A 226 -4.17 10.52 -17.33
N GLN A 227 -3.96 10.72 -16.04
CA GLN A 227 -4.97 10.52 -15.03
C GLN A 227 -4.99 11.68 -14.04
N LYS A 228 -6.07 11.77 -13.28
CA LYS A 228 -6.17 12.61 -12.09
C LYS A 228 -6.26 11.69 -10.89
N ILE A 229 -5.41 11.90 -9.92
CA ILE A 229 -5.40 11.13 -8.68
C ILE A 229 -5.87 12.03 -7.56
N ASP A 230 -6.94 11.63 -6.91
CA ASP A 230 -7.47 12.30 -5.72
C ASP A 230 -6.80 11.72 -4.47
N LEU A 231 -6.31 12.58 -3.62
CA LEU A 231 -5.71 12.28 -2.32
C LEU A 231 -6.69 12.72 -1.24
N TYR A 232 -7.22 11.76 -0.49
CA TYR A 232 -8.18 11.98 0.59
C TYR A 232 -7.47 11.88 1.93
N GLU A 233 -7.56 12.92 2.76
CA GLU A 233 -7.15 12.87 4.16
C GLU A 233 -8.37 12.62 5.03
N VAL A 234 -8.35 11.51 5.75
CA VAL A 234 -9.48 11.04 6.56
C VAL A 234 -9.04 10.95 8.02
N ALA A 235 -9.86 11.46 8.92
CA ALA A 235 -9.60 11.40 10.36
C ALA A 235 -10.87 11.08 11.14
N ASP A 236 -10.71 10.72 12.40
CA ASP A 236 -11.84 10.59 13.31
C ASP A 236 -12.50 11.96 13.52
N ARG A 237 -13.83 12.00 13.51
CA ARG A 237 -14.59 13.24 13.76
C ARG A 237 -14.38 13.77 15.18
N ALA A 238 -14.07 12.88 16.12
CA ALA A 238 -13.87 13.21 17.53
C ALA A 238 -12.43 13.65 17.86
N SER A 239 -11.51 13.65 16.88
CA SER A 239 -10.08 14.01 17.05
C SER A 239 -9.76 15.43 16.61
#